data_c11f84632b2ad363495980e1743a7099
#
_entry.id   c11f84632b2ad363495980e1743a7099
#
_cell.length_a   1.000
_cell.length_b   1.000
_cell.length_c   1.000
_cell.angle_alpha   90.00
_cell.angle_beta   90.00
_cell.angle_gamma   90.00
#
_symmetry.space_group_name_H-M   'P 1'
#
loop_
_entity.id
_entity.type
_entity.pdbx_description
1 polymer ?
#
loop_
_entity_poly.entity_id
_entity_poly.type
_entity_poly.pdbx_seq_one_letter_code
_entity_poly.pdbx_strand_id
1 'polypeptide(L)'
;MDIIKWLESWYKLNCDGDWEHSYGVKIETIDNPGWSVKIDLVNTLLENVHIEYSLIESTETDWYGYSIKNSAFNAAGDPTKLLFLIELFKSIVEEYDTVYVSKLLE
;
A
#
# COMPACT_ATOMS: atom_id res chain seq x y z
N MET A 1 -11.61 -7.37 -10.58
CA MET A 1 -10.88 -6.10 -10.84
C MET A 1 -9.40 -6.40 -10.73
N ASP A 2 -8.61 -6.03 -11.73
CA ASP A 2 -7.18 -6.23 -11.60
C ASP A 2 -6.59 -5.25 -10.59
N ILE A 3 -5.42 -5.58 -10.08
CA ILE A 3 -4.83 -4.85 -8.96
C ILE A 3 -4.46 -3.41 -9.33
N ILE A 4 -4.05 -3.17 -10.56
CA ILE A 4 -3.68 -1.81 -10.99
C ILE A 4 -4.94 -0.94 -11.05
N LYS A 5 -6.04 -1.45 -11.60
CA LYS A 5 -7.31 -0.73 -11.61
C LYS A 5 -7.83 -0.49 -10.19
N TRP A 6 -7.63 -1.45 -9.30
CA TRP A 6 -7.99 -1.27 -7.91
C TRP A 6 -7.20 -0.10 -7.28
N LEU A 7 -5.88 -0.08 -7.49
CA LEU A 7 -5.02 0.96 -6.94
C LEU A 7 -5.39 2.33 -7.49
N GLU A 8 -5.67 2.42 -8.80
CA GLU A 8 -6.15 3.65 -9.42
C GLU A 8 -7.43 4.15 -8.73
N SER A 9 -8.36 3.24 -8.47
CA SER A 9 -9.63 3.58 -7.83
C SER A 9 -9.42 4.06 -6.40
N TRP A 10 -8.55 3.41 -5.64
CA TRP A 10 -8.25 3.82 -4.28
C TRP A 10 -7.62 5.23 -4.27
N TYR A 11 -6.64 5.45 -5.13
CA TYR A 11 -5.99 6.76 -5.25
C TYR A 11 -7.01 7.85 -5.61
N LYS A 12 -7.83 7.59 -6.61
CA LYS A 12 -8.83 8.55 -7.08
C LYS A 12 -9.81 8.93 -5.97
N LEU A 13 -10.24 7.98 -5.15
CA LEU A 13 -11.16 8.24 -4.06
C LEU A 13 -10.57 9.15 -2.98
N ASN A 14 -9.26 9.20 -2.85
CA ASN A 14 -8.60 10.06 -1.88
C ASN A 14 -8.23 11.43 -2.44
N CYS A 15 -8.30 11.62 -3.75
CA CYS A 15 -8.05 12.93 -4.38
C CYS A 15 -9.25 13.84 -4.12
N ASP A 16 -9.00 14.99 -3.51
CA ASP A 16 -10.05 15.96 -3.15
C ASP A 16 -9.69 17.40 -3.51
N GLY A 17 -8.62 17.62 -4.27
CA GLY A 17 -8.11 18.93 -4.62
C GLY A 17 -6.97 19.41 -3.73
N ASP A 18 -6.73 18.73 -2.62
CA ASP A 18 -5.66 19.07 -1.68
C ASP A 18 -4.74 17.87 -1.41
N TRP A 19 -5.32 16.71 -1.11
CA TRP A 19 -4.57 15.52 -0.73
C TRP A 19 -3.50 15.16 -1.76
N GLU A 20 -3.87 15.15 -3.04
CA GLU A 20 -2.96 14.75 -4.12
C GLU A 20 -1.79 15.71 -4.34
N HIS A 21 -1.87 16.93 -3.81
CA HIS A 21 -0.75 17.88 -3.91
C HIS A 21 0.38 17.59 -2.93
N SER A 22 0.10 16.86 -1.85
CA SER A 22 1.07 16.60 -0.79
C SER A 22 1.33 15.12 -0.56
N TYR A 23 0.42 14.25 -0.97
CA TYR A 23 0.43 12.82 -0.66
C TYR A 23 0.20 12.00 -1.90
N GLY A 24 0.48 10.71 -1.82
CA GLY A 24 0.29 9.84 -2.96
C GLY A 24 0.90 8.47 -2.77
N VAL A 25 1.15 7.83 -3.91
CA VAL A 25 1.70 6.47 -4.00
C VAL A 25 3.07 6.57 -4.66
N LYS A 26 4.08 5.94 -4.07
CA LYS A 26 5.42 5.81 -4.65
C LYS A 26 5.78 4.35 -4.83
N ILE A 27 6.14 4.00 -6.05
CA ILE A 27 6.63 2.66 -6.38
C ILE A 27 8.00 2.86 -7.00
N GLU A 28 9.01 2.25 -6.40
CA GLU A 28 10.41 2.42 -6.82
C GLU A 28 11.12 1.08 -6.78
N THR A 29 12.19 0.95 -7.55
CA THR A 29 13.10 -0.17 -7.38
C THR A 29 14.16 0.21 -6.35
N ILE A 30 14.71 -0.81 -5.71
CA ILE A 30 15.83 -0.68 -4.78
C ILE A 30 16.97 -1.55 -5.25
N ASP A 31 18.19 -1.21 -4.84
CA ASP A 31 19.39 -1.77 -5.46
C ASP A 31 19.94 -3.03 -4.81
N ASN A 32 19.26 -3.60 -3.82
CA ASN A 32 19.72 -4.85 -3.19
C ASN A 32 19.35 -6.17 -3.92
N PRO A 33 18.61 -6.37 -5.01
CA PRO A 33 17.57 -5.60 -5.70
C PRO A 33 16.16 -5.87 -5.17
N GLY A 34 15.20 -5.10 -5.61
CA GLY A 34 13.81 -5.31 -5.19
C GLY A 34 12.91 -4.13 -5.53
N TRP A 35 11.73 -4.12 -4.89
CA TRP A 35 10.72 -3.07 -5.02
C TRP A 35 10.43 -2.44 -3.67
N SER A 36 10.11 -1.16 -3.69
CA SER A 36 9.64 -0.42 -2.52
C SER A 36 8.31 0.24 -2.88
N VAL A 37 7.32 0.10 -2.01
CA VAL A 37 6.00 0.72 -2.17
C VAL A 37 5.73 1.56 -0.93
N LYS A 38 5.47 2.85 -1.13
CA LYS A 38 5.07 3.75 -0.05
C LYS A 38 3.75 4.41 -0.42
N ILE A 39 2.79 4.34 0.48
CA ILE A 39 1.46 4.92 0.26
C ILE A 39 1.12 5.77 1.46
N ASP A 40 0.88 7.07 1.23
CA ASP A 40 0.51 7.99 2.29
C ASP A 40 -0.93 7.75 2.73
N LEU A 41 -1.16 7.76 4.04
CA LEU A 41 -2.47 7.48 4.62
C LEU A 41 -3.05 8.68 5.38
N VAL A 42 -2.35 9.82 5.38
CA VAL A 42 -2.83 11.05 6.01
C VAL A 42 -4.18 11.44 5.39
N ASN A 43 -5.15 11.74 6.24
CA ASN A 43 -6.52 12.10 5.83
C ASN A 43 -7.27 10.98 5.08
N THR A 44 -6.83 9.74 5.22
CA THR A 44 -7.59 8.56 4.77
C THR A 44 -8.18 7.86 5.98
N LEU A 45 -9.04 6.88 5.76
CA LEU A 45 -9.61 6.11 6.87
C LEU A 45 -8.58 5.21 7.56
N LEU A 46 -7.40 5.04 6.97
CA LEU A 46 -6.32 4.26 7.58
C LEU A 46 -5.30 5.15 8.31
N GLU A 47 -5.58 6.43 8.45
CA GLU A 47 -4.62 7.40 9.02
C GLU A 47 -4.06 6.97 10.37
N ASN A 48 -4.88 6.37 11.22
CA ASN A 48 -4.49 5.99 12.58
C ASN A 48 -4.20 4.49 12.74
N VAL A 49 -4.19 3.74 11.65
CA VAL A 49 -3.84 2.32 11.69
C VAL A 49 -2.34 2.20 11.96
N HIS A 50 -1.97 1.30 12.86
CA HIS A 50 -0.57 1.02 13.17
C HIS A 50 -0.31 -0.48 13.01
N ILE A 51 0.68 -0.82 12.19
CA ILE A 51 1.14 -2.21 12.02
C ILE A 51 2.65 -2.20 12.19
N GLU A 52 3.14 -2.93 13.20
CA GLU A 52 4.57 -3.05 13.43
C GLU A 52 5.28 -3.68 12.24
N TYR A 53 6.51 -3.24 12.00
CA TYR A 53 7.31 -3.79 10.92
C TYR A 53 7.47 -5.30 11.08
N SER A 54 7.27 -6.01 9.99
CA SER A 54 7.39 -7.46 9.92
C SER A 54 8.17 -7.82 8.67
N LEU A 55 9.26 -8.56 8.83
CA LEU A 55 10.05 -9.08 7.72
C LEU A 55 9.82 -10.59 7.61
N ILE A 56 9.38 -11.02 6.45
CA ILE A 56 9.18 -12.43 6.15
C ILE A 56 10.20 -12.82 5.08
N GLU A 57 11.17 -13.62 5.45
CA GLU A 57 12.28 -14.01 4.58
C GLU A 57 12.37 -15.53 4.52
N SER A 58 11.97 -16.10 3.40
CA SER A 58 12.09 -17.54 3.15
C SER A 58 13.48 -17.88 2.63
N THR A 59 14.03 -17.07 1.74
CA THR A 59 15.39 -17.19 1.20
C THR A 59 15.94 -15.78 0.91
N GLU A 60 17.20 -15.68 0.51
CA GLU A 60 17.78 -14.40 0.09
C GLU A 60 17.07 -13.77 -1.10
N THR A 61 16.38 -14.58 -1.90
CA THR A 61 15.68 -14.13 -3.11
C THR A 61 14.16 -14.21 -2.97
N ASP A 62 13.64 -14.58 -1.81
CA ASP A 62 12.19 -14.68 -1.56
C ASP A 62 11.89 -14.06 -0.21
N TRP A 63 11.59 -12.74 -0.22
CA TRP A 63 11.37 -11.99 1.00
C TRP A 63 10.44 -10.79 0.76
N TYR A 64 9.79 -10.35 1.81
CA TYR A 64 9.09 -9.07 1.86
C TYR A 64 8.99 -8.59 3.30
N GLY A 65 8.79 -7.28 3.46
CA GLY A 65 8.56 -6.67 4.75
C GLY A 65 7.61 -5.49 4.61
N TYR A 66 6.89 -5.15 5.67
CA TYR A 66 5.95 -4.04 5.61
C TYR A 66 5.65 -3.52 7.01
N SER A 67 5.12 -2.29 7.03
CA SER A 67 4.62 -1.65 8.24
C SER A 67 3.62 -0.58 7.88
N ILE A 68 2.79 -0.17 8.84
CA ILE A 68 2.05 1.08 8.78
C ILE A 68 2.44 1.87 10.01
N LYS A 69 3.14 2.98 9.81
CA LYS A 69 3.59 3.89 10.86
C LYS A 69 3.54 5.31 10.33
N ASN A 70 3.26 6.24 11.23
CA ASN A 70 3.26 7.68 10.90
C ASN A 70 2.37 7.99 9.69
N SER A 71 1.21 7.35 9.64
CA SER A 71 0.22 7.53 8.55
C SER A 71 0.79 7.21 7.18
N ALA A 72 1.58 6.14 7.08
CA ALA A 72 2.13 5.67 5.81
C ALA A 72 2.26 4.15 5.81
N PHE A 73 1.86 3.54 4.69
CA PHE A 73 2.15 2.14 4.40
C PHE A 73 3.52 2.09 3.74
N ASN A 74 4.43 1.33 4.30
CA ASN A 74 5.78 1.14 3.75
C ASN A 74 6.02 -0.35 3.57
N ALA A 75 6.35 -0.76 2.36
CA ALA A 75 6.60 -2.15 2.05
C ALA A 75 7.78 -2.27 1.10
N ALA A 76 8.50 -3.37 1.21
CA ALA A 76 9.58 -3.71 0.30
C ALA A 76 9.59 -5.21 0.09
N GLY A 77 10.10 -5.65 -1.05
CA GLY A 77 10.19 -7.06 -1.36
C GLY A 77 11.20 -7.31 -2.46
N ASP A 78 11.49 -8.59 -2.68
CA ASP A 78 12.40 -8.99 -3.74
C ASP A 78 11.84 -8.64 -5.13
N PRO A 79 12.61 -8.80 -6.22
CA PRO A 79 12.17 -8.36 -7.56
C PRO A 79 10.86 -9.00 -8.05
N THR A 80 10.39 -10.08 -7.44
CA THR A 80 9.17 -10.76 -7.89
C THR A 80 7.93 -10.36 -7.08
N LYS A 81 8.05 -9.41 -6.15
CA LYS A 81 7.00 -9.13 -5.15
C LYS A 81 6.13 -7.91 -5.42
N LEU A 82 6.32 -7.17 -6.52
CA LEU A 82 5.55 -5.94 -6.71
C LEU A 82 4.05 -6.16 -6.63
N LEU A 83 3.53 -7.11 -7.39
CA LEU A 83 2.10 -7.44 -7.34
C LEU A 83 1.67 -7.81 -5.92
N PHE A 84 2.46 -8.65 -5.27
CA PHE A 84 2.18 -9.09 -3.91
C PHE A 84 2.08 -7.91 -2.93
N LEU A 85 3.00 -6.95 -3.01
CA LEU A 85 3.01 -5.79 -2.11
C LEU A 85 1.76 -4.93 -2.28
N ILE A 86 1.30 -4.75 -3.51
CA ILE A 86 0.08 -3.98 -3.77
C ILE A 86 -1.15 -4.76 -3.29
N GLU A 87 -1.19 -6.08 -3.51
CA GLU A 87 -2.27 -6.92 -3.02
C GLU A 87 -2.33 -6.94 -1.49
N LEU A 88 -1.17 -6.89 -0.84
CA LEU A 88 -1.08 -6.78 0.61
C LEU A 88 -1.74 -5.49 1.10
N PHE A 89 -1.44 -4.36 0.44
CA PHE A 89 -2.09 -3.10 0.76
C PHE A 89 -3.60 -3.19 0.58
N LYS A 90 -4.04 -3.78 -0.53
CA LYS A 90 -5.47 -3.97 -0.79
C LYS A 90 -6.14 -4.75 0.33
N SER A 91 -5.52 -5.84 0.80
CA SER A 91 -6.10 -6.65 1.87
C SER A 91 -6.23 -5.86 3.18
N ILE A 92 -5.27 -4.98 3.46
CA ILE A 92 -5.32 -4.11 4.63
C ILE A 92 -6.46 -3.09 4.49
N VAL A 93 -6.60 -2.48 3.32
CA VAL A 93 -7.71 -1.55 3.06
C VAL A 93 -9.06 -2.25 3.26
N GLU A 94 -9.22 -3.45 2.74
CA GLU A 94 -10.46 -4.21 2.86
C GLU A 94 -10.78 -4.56 4.32
N GLU A 95 -9.75 -4.76 5.14
CA GLU A 95 -9.94 -5.07 6.55
C GLU A 95 -10.34 -3.84 7.37
N TYR A 96 -9.75 -2.68 7.10
CA TYR A 96 -9.89 -1.49 7.94
C TYR A 96 -10.78 -0.40 7.34
N ASP A 97 -10.99 -0.39 6.03
CA ASP A 97 -11.73 0.68 5.34
C ASP A 97 -13.04 0.14 4.75
N THR A 98 -14.02 -0.06 5.61
CA THR A 98 -15.33 -0.58 5.19
C THR A 98 -16.09 0.40 4.30
N VAL A 99 -15.86 1.70 4.45
CA VAL A 99 -16.49 2.72 3.60
C VAL A 99 -16.00 2.59 2.17
N TYR A 100 -14.70 2.41 1.99
CA TYR A 100 -14.12 2.22 0.67
C TYR A 100 -14.64 0.94 0.00
N VAL A 101 -14.67 -0.17 0.75
CA VAL A 101 -15.17 -1.44 0.23
C VAL A 101 -16.63 -1.30 -0.19
N SER A 102 -17.44 -0.61 0.61
CA SER A 102 -18.84 -0.37 0.28
C SER A 102 -19.00 0.38 -1.04
N LYS A 103 -18.15 1.39 -1.28
CA LYS A 103 -18.17 2.15 -2.54
C LYS A 103 -17.76 1.31 -3.74
N LEU A 104 -16.85 0.37 -3.57
CA LEU A 104 -16.46 -0.52 -4.63
C LEU A 104 -17.60 -1.43 -5.09
N LEU A 105 -18.51 -1.76 -4.18
CA LEU A 105 -19.64 -2.64 -4.47
C LEU A 105 -20.82 -1.91 -5.11
N GLU A 106 -20.79 -0.59 -5.12
CA GLU A 106 -21.78 0.22 -5.80
C GLU A 106 -21.47 0.24 -7.31
#